data_b5115998a34e8d5560dc0da3b260d9d6
#
_entry.id   b5115998a34e8d5560dc0da3b260d9d6
#
_cell.length_a   1.000
_cell.length_b   1.000
_cell.length_c   1.000
_cell.angle_alpha   90.00
_cell.angle_beta   90.00
_cell.angle_gamma   90.00
#
_symmetry.space_group_name_H-M   'P 1'
#
loop_
_entity.id
_entity.type
_entity.pdbx_description
1 polymer ?
#
loop_
_entity_poly.entity_id
_entity_poly.type
_entity_poly.pdbx_seq_one_letter_code
_entity_poly.pdbx_strand_id
1 'polypeptide(L)'
;EATGGAFHPAPAHGGEAFRFVGEEVEVLAPLDLDGLAKGDIADKGAEAALRAGARAALVNLGGDLARKGPGRAEVLVEAPFGPDNAPPVHRFLLGEGGVATSGVRHKGPHLLDPRKGRPAFGLQATVLAPSALLADGLAKALFVLGEEAFPVLRAFRARGLLFTPEGPVAGP
;
A
#
# COMPACT_ATOMS: atom_id res chain seq x y z
N GLU A 1 -1.76 -11.82 -9.71
CA GLU A 1 -0.69 -12.37 -10.58
C GLU A 1 0.57 -11.49 -10.58
N ALA A 2 0.45 -10.15 -10.73
CA ALA A 2 1.60 -9.24 -10.88
C ALA A 2 2.63 -9.31 -9.74
N THR A 3 2.24 -9.69 -8.53
CA THR A 3 3.12 -9.79 -7.35
C THR A 3 3.66 -11.20 -7.12
N GLY A 4 3.41 -12.15 -8.05
CA GLY A 4 3.80 -13.54 -7.86
C GLY A 4 3.29 -14.17 -6.54
N GLY A 5 2.10 -13.76 -6.09
CA GLY A 5 1.48 -14.24 -4.87
C GLY A 5 1.94 -13.56 -3.56
N ALA A 6 2.85 -12.58 -3.63
CA ALA A 6 3.29 -11.83 -2.44
C ALA A 6 2.18 -10.97 -1.82
N PHE A 7 1.22 -10.53 -2.63
CA PHE A 7 -0.06 -10.02 -2.20
C PHE A 7 -1.15 -10.98 -2.69
N HIS A 8 -1.91 -11.57 -1.79
CA HIS A 8 -2.94 -12.56 -2.09
C HIS A 8 -4.21 -12.29 -1.28
N PRO A 9 -5.40 -12.24 -1.91
CA PRO A 9 -6.66 -11.91 -1.24
C PRO A 9 -7.20 -13.05 -0.36
N ALA A 10 -6.59 -14.24 -0.41
CA ALA A 10 -6.92 -15.37 0.47
C ALA A 10 -5.63 -16.09 0.87
N PRO A 11 -4.78 -15.46 1.71
CA PRO A 11 -3.43 -15.96 2.01
C PRO A 11 -3.41 -17.34 2.68
N ALA A 12 -4.49 -17.71 3.37
CA ALA A 12 -4.60 -19.01 4.02
C ALA A 12 -5.03 -20.14 3.07
N HIS A 13 -5.50 -19.84 1.86
CA HIS A 13 -6.05 -20.83 0.93
C HIS A 13 -4.98 -21.48 0.05
N GLY A 14 -3.89 -20.77 -0.27
CA GLY A 14 -2.76 -21.31 -1.02
C GLY A 14 -3.04 -21.67 -2.49
N GLY A 15 -4.18 -21.25 -3.06
CA GLY A 15 -4.59 -21.54 -4.43
C GLY A 15 -5.38 -20.43 -5.07
N GLU A 16 -6.07 -20.71 -6.18
CA GLU A 16 -6.94 -19.75 -6.83
C GLU A 16 -8.12 -19.41 -5.91
N ALA A 17 -8.22 -18.15 -5.47
CA ALA A 17 -9.25 -17.68 -4.55
C ALA A 17 -10.48 -17.14 -5.26
N PHE A 18 -10.35 -16.73 -6.51
CA PHE A 18 -11.42 -16.26 -7.39
C PHE A 18 -10.98 -16.34 -8.85
N ARG A 19 -11.95 -16.36 -9.75
CA ARG A 19 -11.70 -16.24 -11.18
C ARG A 19 -12.73 -15.36 -11.87
N PHE A 20 -12.35 -14.77 -12.98
CA PHE A 20 -13.26 -14.02 -13.84
C PHE A 20 -13.97 -14.97 -14.81
N VAL A 21 -15.29 -14.85 -14.86
CA VAL A 21 -16.16 -15.58 -15.80
C VAL A 21 -16.96 -14.54 -16.58
N GLY A 22 -16.43 -14.11 -17.73
CA GLY A 22 -16.97 -12.94 -18.42
C GLY A 22 -16.80 -11.65 -17.61
N GLU A 23 -17.90 -10.97 -17.29
CA GLU A 23 -17.91 -9.76 -16.45
C GLU A 23 -18.14 -10.08 -14.95
N GLU A 24 -18.35 -11.33 -14.60
CA GLU A 24 -18.60 -11.78 -13.24
C GLU A 24 -17.33 -12.27 -12.55
N VAL A 25 -17.35 -12.29 -11.23
CA VAL A 25 -16.28 -12.86 -10.40
C VAL A 25 -16.85 -14.03 -9.62
N GLU A 26 -16.34 -15.21 -9.92
CA GLU A 26 -16.61 -16.41 -9.12
C GLU A 26 -15.62 -16.47 -7.95
N VAL A 27 -16.13 -16.45 -6.73
CA VAL A 27 -15.34 -16.54 -5.50
C VAL A 27 -15.22 -18.00 -5.08
N LEU A 28 -13.99 -18.50 -5.04
CA LEU A 28 -13.68 -19.92 -4.76
C LEU A 28 -13.24 -20.16 -3.31
N ALA A 29 -12.83 -19.10 -2.60
CA ALA A 29 -12.44 -19.15 -1.19
C ALA A 29 -12.81 -17.84 -0.49
N PRO A 30 -12.96 -17.84 0.85
CA PRO A 30 -13.14 -16.60 1.61
C PRO A 30 -12.02 -15.59 1.29
N LEU A 31 -12.41 -14.37 0.90
CA LEU A 31 -11.49 -13.30 0.58
C LEU A 31 -11.25 -12.41 1.79
N ASP A 32 -10.00 -12.11 2.07
CA ASP A 32 -9.56 -11.07 2.99
C ASP A 32 -9.07 -9.86 2.16
N LEU A 33 -9.86 -8.80 2.16
CA LEU A 33 -9.57 -7.56 1.43
C LEU A 33 -9.08 -6.43 2.35
N ASP A 34 -8.83 -6.69 3.62
CA ASP A 34 -8.32 -5.70 4.60
C ASP A 34 -7.02 -5.05 4.10
N GLY A 35 -6.26 -5.81 3.29
CA GLY A 35 -5.05 -5.32 2.65
C GLY A 35 -5.25 -4.27 1.56
N LEU A 36 -6.49 -3.96 1.16
CA LEU A 36 -6.85 -2.97 0.14
C LEU A 36 -7.93 -1.99 0.64
N ALA A 37 -8.66 -2.38 1.69
CA ALA A 37 -9.89 -1.70 2.08
C ALA A 37 -9.64 -0.25 2.50
N LYS A 38 -8.56 0.03 3.22
CA LYS A 38 -8.27 1.40 3.67
C LYS A 38 -7.94 2.32 2.49
N GLY A 39 -7.13 1.84 1.55
CA GLY A 39 -6.83 2.59 0.34
C GLY A 39 -8.09 2.88 -0.50
N ASP A 40 -8.95 1.89 -0.69
CA ASP A 40 -10.21 2.04 -1.42
C ASP A 40 -11.16 3.05 -0.74
N ILE A 41 -11.32 2.96 0.57
CA ILE A 41 -12.16 3.90 1.35
C ILE A 41 -11.59 5.32 1.29
N ALA A 42 -10.26 5.47 1.38
CA ALA A 42 -9.63 6.78 1.27
C ALA A 42 -9.84 7.40 -0.12
N ASP A 43 -9.68 6.64 -1.20
CA ASP A 43 -9.95 7.09 -2.57
C ASP A 43 -11.41 7.52 -2.74
N LYS A 44 -12.38 6.70 -2.30
CA LYS A 44 -13.81 7.00 -2.35
C LYS A 44 -14.19 8.22 -1.50
N GLY A 45 -13.55 8.38 -0.35
CA GLY A 45 -13.73 9.56 0.51
C GLY A 45 -13.26 10.84 -0.17
N ALA A 46 -12.08 10.83 -0.80
CA ALA A 46 -11.57 11.97 -1.54
C ALA A 46 -12.45 12.33 -2.75
N GLU A 47 -12.94 11.32 -3.48
CA GLU A 47 -13.88 11.51 -4.59
C GLU A 47 -15.23 12.07 -4.12
N ALA A 48 -15.75 11.59 -2.99
CA ALA A 48 -16.99 12.09 -2.42
C ALA A 48 -16.87 13.57 -2.02
N ALA A 49 -15.75 13.97 -1.45
CA ALA A 49 -15.48 15.36 -1.11
C ALA A 49 -15.48 16.28 -2.36
N LEU A 50 -14.85 15.83 -3.46
CA LEU A 50 -14.88 16.59 -4.72
C LEU A 50 -16.30 16.68 -5.30
N ARG A 51 -17.08 15.59 -5.27
CA ARG A 51 -18.49 15.59 -5.70
C ARG A 51 -19.34 16.53 -4.85
N ALA A 52 -19.00 16.71 -3.58
CA ALA A 52 -19.65 17.66 -2.68
C ALA A 52 -19.21 19.11 -2.86
N GLY A 53 -18.33 19.41 -3.84
CA GLY A 53 -17.91 20.76 -4.18
C GLY A 53 -16.54 21.18 -3.63
N ALA A 54 -15.79 20.32 -2.97
CA ALA A 54 -14.42 20.63 -2.57
C ALA A 54 -13.51 20.77 -3.81
N ARG A 55 -12.63 21.78 -3.80
CA ARG A 55 -11.64 21.96 -4.88
C ARG A 55 -10.55 20.90 -4.85
N ALA A 56 -10.15 20.48 -3.67
CA ALA A 56 -9.18 19.42 -3.43
C ALA A 56 -9.51 18.73 -2.13
N ALA A 57 -9.15 17.47 -2.03
CA ALA A 57 -9.32 16.66 -0.82
C ALA A 57 -8.05 15.87 -0.54
N LEU A 58 -7.72 15.76 0.74
CA LEU A 58 -6.73 14.82 1.27
C LEU A 58 -7.43 14.02 2.36
N VAL A 59 -7.55 12.72 2.16
CA VAL A 59 -8.12 11.79 3.14
C VAL A 59 -7.00 10.94 3.71
N ASN A 60 -6.92 10.85 5.02
CA ASN A 60 -6.00 9.98 5.75
C ASN A 60 -6.81 8.97 6.55
N LEU A 61 -6.64 7.70 6.24
CA LEU A 61 -7.28 6.59 6.93
C LEU A 61 -6.22 5.68 7.56
N GLY A 62 -5.80 6.03 8.77
CA GLY A 62 -4.82 5.25 9.52
C GLY A 62 -3.45 5.14 8.83
N GLY A 63 -3.00 6.22 8.18
CA GLY A 63 -1.73 6.28 7.46
C GLY A 63 -1.82 6.02 5.95
N ASP A 64 -2.94 5.50 5.46
CA ASP A 64 -3.20 5.39 4.03
C ASP A 64 -3.88 6.68 3.55
N LEU A 65 -3.27 7.34 2.57
CA LEU A 65 -3.63 8.67 2.11
C LEU A 65 -4.14 8.62 0.67
N ALA A 66 -5.27 9.28 0.42
CA ALA A 66 -5.73 9.59 -0.93
C ALA A 66 -5.82 11.10 -1.13
N ARG A 67 -5.29 11.59 -2.25
CA ARG A 67 -5.38 12.99 -2.62
C ARG A 67 -5.93 13.16 -4.03
N LYS A 68 -6.90 14.07 -4.15
CA LYS A 68 -7.57 14.43 -5.41
C LYS A 68 -7.66 15.95 -5.55
N GLY A 69 -7.69 16.44 -6.78
CA GLY A 69 -7.83 17.86 -7.12
C GLY A 69 -6.48 18.59 -7.22
N PRO A 70 -6.51 19.88 -7.62
CA PRO A 70 -5.31 20.65 -7.93
C PRO A 70 -4.42 20.92 -6.70
N GLY A 71 -3.13 21.14 -6.96
CA GLY A 71 -2.11 21.44 -5.93
C GLY A 71 -1.39 20.18 -5.46
N ARG A 72 -0.68 20.29 -4.34
CA ARG A 72 0.08 19.21 -3.70
C ARG A 72 -0.07 19.26 -2.19
N ALA A 73 0.11 18.13 -1.53
CA ALA A 73 0.20 18.03 -0.08
C ALA A 73 1.56 17.46 0.31
N GLU A 74 2.16 17.98 1.38
CA GLU A 74 3.34 17.37 1.95
C GLU A 74 2.95 16.10 2.72
N VAL A 75 3.66 15.02 2.46
CA VAL A 75 3.51 13.75 3.16
C VAL A 75 4.82 13.43 3.86
N LEU A 76 4.72 13.12 5.14
CA LEU A 76 5.84 12.79 6.00
C LEU A 76 5.86 11.29 6.25
N VAL A 77 7.03 10.67 6.11
CA VAL A 77 7.25 9.24 6.39
C VAL A 77 7.91 9.13 7.75
N GLU A 78 7.24 8.45 8.68
CA GLU A 78 7.78 8.16 9.99
C GLU A 78 8.89 7.12 9.92
N ALA A 79 9.80 7.15 10.89
CA ALA A 79 10.81 6.10 11.04
C ALA A 79 10.16 4.76 11.40
N PRO A 80 10.69 3.62 10.92
CA PRO A 80 10.18 2.30 11.31
C PRO A 80 10.31 2.01 12.80
N PHE A 81 11.21 2.72 13.49
CA PHE A 81 11.45 2.63 14.93
C PHE A 81 11.63 4.02 15.54
N GLY A 82 11.48 4.10 16.86
CA GLY A 82 11.66 5.33 17.62
C GLY A 82 10.37 5.85 18.26
N PRO A 83 10.41 6.97 18.97
CA PRO A 83 9.23 7.58 19.60
C PRO A 83 8.26 8.12 18.55
N ASP A 84 6.97 8.24 18.91
CA ASP A 84 5.90 8.66 18.00
C ASP A 84 6.06 10.09 17.45
N ASN A 85 6.82 10.92 18.12
CA ASN A 85 7.12 12.29 17.72
C ASN A 85 8.53 12.49 17.17
N ALA A 86 9.19 11.40 16.74
CA ALA A 86 10.49 11.49 16.10
C ALA A 86 10.38 12.28 14.79
N PRO A 87 11.43 13.01 14.37
CA PRO A 87 11.45 13.66 13.08
C PRO A 87 11.19 12.66 11.95
N PRO A 88 10.46 13.08 10.88
CA PRO A 88 10.21 12.20 9.75
C PRO A 88 11.54 11.85 9.06
N VAL A 89 11.66 10.61 8.62
CA VAL A 89 12.85 10.11 7.92
C VAL A 89 12.85 10.42 6.43
N HIS A 90 11.67 10.72 5.88
CA HIS A 90 11.52 11.15 4.50
C HIS A 90 10.31 12.05 4.36
N ARG A 91 10.31 12.89 3.30
CA ARG A 91 9.17 13.73 2.91
C ARG A 91 9.04 13.80 1.40
N PHE A 92 7.81 13.90 0.92
CA PHE A 92 7.54 14.13 -0.50
C PHE A 92 6.25 14.94 -0.69
N LEU A 93 6.11 15.49 -1.88
CA LEU A 93 4.92 16.23 -2.28
C LEU A 93 4.00 15.32 -3.09
N LEU A 94 2.86 14.96 -2.51
CA LEU A 94 1.82 14.19 -3.17
C LEU A 94 0.96 15.11 -4.03
N GLY A 95 0.93 14.87 -5.34
CA GLY A 95 -0.06 15.37 -6.27
C GLY A 95 -1.38 14.60 -6.15
N GLU A 96 -2.08 14.37 -7.25
CA GLU A 96 -3.18 13.40 -7.26
C GLU A 96 -2.62 11.98 -7.17
N GLY A 97 -3.29 11.13 -6.38
CA GLY A 97 -2.87 9.76 -6.14
C GLY A 97 -3.00 9.37 -4.67
N GLY A 98 -2.29 8.31 -4.30
CA GLY A 98 -2.29 7.79 -2.94
C GLY A 98 -0.92 7.42 -2.42
N VAL A 99 -0.85 7.31 -1.11
CA VAL A 99 0.30 6.82 -0.36
C VAL A 99 -0.18 5.83 0.68
N ALA A 100 0.53 4.73 0.81
CA ALA A 100 0.30 3.78 1.88
C ALA A 100 1.62 3.30 2.48
N THR A 101 1.58 2.96 3.75
CA THR A 101 2.75 2.44 4.47
C THR A 101 2.38 1.14 5.16
N SER A 102 3.13 0.08 4.84
CA SER A 102 3.11 -1.21 5.53
C SER A 102 4.37 -1.36 6.37
N GLY A 103 4.23 -1.79 7.61
CA GLY A 103 5.39 -1.90 8.50
C GLY A 103 5.08 -2.58 9.83
N VAL A 104 6.12 -2.80 10.60
CA VAL A 104 6.04 -3.50 11.90
C VAL A 104 5.76 -2.57 13.07
N ARG A 105 5.86 -1.24 12.89
CA ARG A 105 5.82 -0.24 13.96
C ARG A 105 4.59 -0.33 14.84
N HIS A 106 3.40 -0.37 14.26
CA HIS A 106 2.13 -0.27 15.00
C HIS A 106 1.49 -1.61 15.34
N LYS A 107 1.82 -2.68 14.60
CA LYS A 107 1.18 -3.99 14.75
C LYS A 107 2.18 -5.13 14.97
N GLY A 108 3.47 -4.82 15.12
CA GLY A 108 4.51 -5.84 15.17
C GLY A 108 4.62 -6.65 13.85
N PRO A 109 5.31 -7.80 13.84
CA PRO A 109 5.55 -8.62 12.65
C PRO A 109 4.30 -9.43 12.26
N HIS A 110 3.25 -8.75 11.79
CA HIS A 110 1.95 -9.33 11.41
C HIS A 110 1.83 -9.64 9.91
N LEU A 111 2.74 -9.09 9.09
CA LEU A 111 2.72 -9.33 7.65
C LEU A 111 3.41 -10.66 7.33
N LEU A 112 2.67 -11.56 6.71
CA LEU A 112 3.16 -12.86 6.27
C LEU A 112 3.53 -12.81 4.78
N ASP A 113 4.56 -13.55 4.40
CA ASP A 113 4.78 -13.92 3.00
C ASP A 113 3.87 -15.11 2.69
N PRO A 114 2.78 -14.93 1.91
CA PRO A 114 1.81 -16.01 1.65
C PRO A 114 2.45 -17.21 0.94
N ARG A 115 3.55 -16.99 0.20
CA ARG A 115 4.29 -18.02 -0.55
C ARG A 115 5.08 -18.94 0.37
N LYS A 116 5.48 -18.43 1.54
CA LYS A 116 6.39 -19.11 2.49
C LYS A 116 5.71 -19.46 3.81
N GLY A 117 4.50 -18.92 4.07
CA GLY A 117 3.78 -19.11 5.32
C GLY A 117 4.51 -18.60 6.57
N ARG A 118 5.43 -17.66 6.44
CA ARG A 118 6.24 -17.10 7.52
C ARG A 118 6.25 -15.57 7.49
N PRO A 119 6.58 -14.89 8.61
CA PRO A 119 6.68 -13.43 8.63
C PRO A 119 7.61 -12.91 7.54
N ALA A 120 7.19 -11.83 6.90
CA ALA A 120 8.01 -11.10 5.94
C ALA A 120 9.14 -10.34 6.66
N PHE A 121 10.22 -10.06 5.95
CA PHE A 121 11.47 -9.57 6.53
C PHE A 121 11.63 -8.03 6.49
N GLY A 122 10.75 -7.30 5.82
CA GLY A 122 10.81 -5.84 5.76
C GLY A 122 10.57 -5.17 7.12
N LEU A 123 11.07 -3.96 7.29
CA LEU A 123 10.78 -3.12 8.46
C LEU A 123 9.62 -2.17 8.18
N GLN A 124 9.67 -1.51 7.02
CA GLN A 124 8.66 -0.59 6.55
C GLN A 124 8.74 -0.42 5.03
N ALA A 125 7.61 -0.39 4.37
CA ALA A 125 7.49 -0.09 2.96
C ALA A 125 6.44 1.01 2.76
N THR A 126 6.85 2.13 2.17
CA THR A 126 5.95 3.24 1.79
C THR A 126 5.87 3.29 0.29
N VAL A 127 4.67 3.31 -0.26
CA VAL A 127 4.44 3.37 -1.71
C VAL A 127 3.57 4.57 -2.06
N LEU A 128 4.00 5.28 -3.11
CA LEU A 128 3.22 6.28 -3.84
C LEU A 128 2.69 5.63 -5.10
N ALA A 129 1.40 5.78 -5.38
CA ALA A 129 0.75 5.22 -6.56
C ALA A 129 -0.35 6.16 -7.11
N PRO A 130 -0.88 5.89 -8.32
CA PRO A 130 -1.98 6.66 -8.90
C PRO A 130 -3.26 6.66 -8.06
N SER A 131 -3.43 5.71 -7.13
CA SER A 131 -4.54 5.65 -6.18
C SER A 131 -4.08 5.11 -4.84
N ALA A 132 -4.82 5.38 -3.77
CA ALA A 132 -4.53 4.83 -2.45
C ALA A 132 -4.79 3.32 -2.39
N LEU A 133 -5.78 2.82 -3.13
CA LEU A 133 -6.02 1.38 -3.32
C LEU A 133 -4.77 0.67 -3.84
N LEU A 134 -4.17 1.19 -4.91
CA LEU A 134 -2.93 0.62 -5.47
C LEU A 134 -1.77 0.76 -4.50
N ALA A 135 -1.63 1.91 -3.85
CA ALA A 135 -0.56 2.14 -2.87
C ALA A 135 -0.62 1.14 -1.72
N ASP A 136 -1.82 0.86 -1.18
CA ASP A 136 -2.04 -0.07 -0.07
C ASP A 136 -1.63 -1.51 -0.44
N GLY A 137 -2.07 -2.03 -1.58
CA GLY A 137 -1.68 -3.36 -2.06
C GLY A 137 -0.18 -3.46 -2.39
N LEU A 138 0.36 -2.44 -3.09
CA LEU A 138 1.76 -2.42 -3.50
C LEU A 138 2.73 -2.21 -2.33
N ALA A 139 2.32 -1.52 -1.25
CA ALA A 139 3.14 -1.40 -0.04
C ALA A 139 3.36 -2.76 0.63
N LYS A 140 2.35 -3.62 0.65
CA LYS A 140 2.48 -5.00 1.15
C LYS A 140 3.36 -5.85 0.23
N ALA A 141 3.19 -5.72 -1.09
CA ALA A 141 4.03 -6.42 -2.04
C ALA A 141 5.52 -6.00 -1.89
N LEU A 142 5.79 -4.70 -1.77
CA LEU A 142 7.15 -4.18 -1.54
C LEU A 142 7.72 -4.68 -0.21
N PHE A 143 6.91 -4.69 0.85
CA PHE A 143 7.33 -5.19 2.16
C PHE A 143 7.74 -6.67 2.12
N VAL A 144 7.00 -7.50 1.36
CA VAL A 144 7.22 -8.95 1.27
C VAL A 144 8.33 -9.32 0.31
N LEU A 145 8.38 -8.66 -0.87
CA LEU A 145 9.32 -8.97 -1.96
C LEU A 145 10.65 -8.23 -1.83
N GLY A 146 10.69 -7.13 -1.07
CA GLY A 146 11.84 -6.25 -1.10
C GLY A 146 12.02 -5.61 -2.49
N GLU A 147 13.25 -5.46 -2.93
CA GLU A 147 13.60 -4.86 -4.22
C GLU A 147 13.05 -5.63 -5.44
N GLU A 148 12.75 -6.92 -5.28
CA GLU A 148 12.07 -7.71 -6.33
C GLU A 148 10.69 -7.13 -6.72
N ALA A 149 10.10 -6.27 -5.88
CA ALA A 149 8.85 -5.57 -6.21
C ALA A 149 9.04 -4.39 -7.18
N PHE A 150 10.24 -3.88 -7.41
CA PHE A 150 10.45 -2.68 -8.22
C PHE A 150 9.95 -2.78 -9.67
N PRO A 151 10.10 -3.89 -10.39
CA PRO A 151 9.46 -4.06 -11.70
C PRO A 151 7.95 -3.95 -11.64
N VAL A 152 7.32 -4.49 -10.60
CA VAL A 152 5.87 -4.40 -10.38
C VAL A 152 5.46 -2.95 -10.10
N LEU A 153 6.14 -2.27 -9.19
CA LEU A 153 5.90 -0.84 -8.91
C LEU A 153 5.96 -0.01 -10.19
N ARG A 154 6.98 -0.22 -11.02
CA ARG A 154 7.13 0.48 -12.31
C ARG A 154 5.96 0.23 -13.25
N ALA A 155 5.48 -1.02 -13.36
CA ALA A 155 4.33 -1.38 -14.20
C ALA A 155 3.05 -0.66 -13.77
N PHE A 156 2.87 -0.40 -12.48
CA PHE A 156 1.75 0.36 -11.92
C PHE A 156 2.03 1.87 -11.75
N ARG A 157 3.12 2.39 -12.33
CA ARG A 157 3.54 3.81 -12.20
C ARG A 157 3.66 4.24 -10.74
N ALA A 158 4.07 3.33 -9.88
CA ALA A 158 4.26 3.55 -8.45
C ALA A 158 5.74 3.73 -8.13
N ARG A 159 6.01 4.37 -6.98
CA ARG A 159 7.34 4.55 -6.40
C ARG A 159 7.34 3.99 -4.99
N GLY A 160 8.46 3.42 -4.57
CA GLY A 160 8.58 2.80 -3.25
C GLY A 160 9.79 3.28 -2.47
N LEU A 161 9.62 3.36 -1.15
CA LEU A 161 10.68 3.51 -0.19
C LEU A 161 10.59 2.32 0.78
N LEU A 162 11.62 1.48 0.78
CA LEU A 162 11.73 0.30 1.63
C LEU A 162 12.78 0.56 2.71
N PHE A 163 12.45 0.32 3.96
CA PHE A 163 13.41 0.25 5.05
C PHE A 163 13.71 -1.21 5.36
N THR A 164 14.99 -1.56 5.30
CA THR A 164 15.54 -2.87 5.68
C THR A 164 16.48 -2.72 6.88
N PRO A 165 16.92 -3.82 7.51
CA PRO A 165 17.94 -3.76 8.56
C PRO A 165 19.26 -3.11 8.08
N GLU A 166 19.54 -3.17 6.79
CA GLU A 166 20.75 -2.59 6.15
C GLU A 166 20.58 -1.11 5.82
N GLY A 167 19.35 -0.58 5.85
CA GLY A 167 19.04 0.81 5.57
C GLY A 167 17.91 1.03 4.56
N PRO A 168 17.63 2.29 4.21
CA PRO A 168 16.57 2.63 3.25
C PRO A 168 17.00 2.37 1.80
N VAL A 169 16.08 1.79 1.03
CA VAL A 169 16.22 1.58 -0.43
C VAL A 169 15.03 2.23 -1.12
N ALA A 170 15.29 3.09 -2.11
CA ALA A 170 14.25 3.73 -2.92
C ALA A 170 14.16 3.08 -4.30
N GLY A 171 12.93 2.85 -4.74
CA GLY A 171 12.63 2.30 -6.07
C GLY A 171 11.80 3.25 -6.95
N PRO A 172 11.67 2.89 -8.24
CA PRO A 172 11.07 3.71 -9.29
C PRO A 172 9.70 4.21 -8.95
#